data_b1842f454fa77532d48b7570fdc18fb3
#
_entry.id   b1842f454fa77532d48b7570fdc18fb3
#
_cell.length_a   1.000
_cell.length_b   1.000
_cell.length_c   1.000
_cell.angle_alpha   90.00
_cell.angle_beta   90.00
_cell.angle_gamma   90.00
#
_symmetry.space_group_name_H-M   'P 1'
#
loop_
_entity.id
_entity.type
_entity.pdbx_description
1 polymer ?
#
loop_
_entity_poly.entity_id
_entity_poly.type
_entity_poly.pdbx_seq_one_letter_code
_entity_poly.pdbx_strand_id
1 'polypeptide(L)'
;YEDAEKNTLDDVSFTLCAGERLALVGMNGAGKTTLVKLLCGLYRPTSGEIRIDGVPVNQFLRQDYYRLFSPVFQDIQTAFFSLAETVAGCFGPDVDRGRAEDCLRRAGMGEKLDSLPQGMDTKLDPQVHPQGIRLSGGEAQKLMMARALYKDAPVLVLDEPTSALDPIAENEIYLRYRDMTQGKTSLFISHRLASTRFCHRILFLQDGKIVEEGTHSQLMEKGGVYAKLYEIQSCWYRDDYKGGESA
;
A
#
# COMPACT_ATOMS: atom_id res chain seq x y z
N TYR A 1 0.21 19.31 -9.63
CA TYR A 1 -0.08 20.13 -8.44
C TYR A 1 -0.23 21.59 -8.85
N GLU A 2 -1.08 22.35 -8.18
CA GLU A 2 -1.48 23.72 -8.58
C GLU A 2 -0.30 24.68 -8.75
N ASP A 3 0.77 24.51 -7.98
CA ASP A 3 1.97 25.38 -8.00
C ASP A 3 3.17 24.76 -8.72
N ALA A 4 3.00 23.63 -9.42
CA ALA A 4 4.11 22.96 -10.07
C ALA A 4 4.35 23.51 -11.49
N GLU A 5 5.58 23.95 -11.77
CA GLU A 5 6.01 24.38 -13.11
C GLU A 5 5.97 23.25 -14.16
N LYS A 6 5.99 21.99 -13.72
CA LYS A 6 5.98 20.79 -14.59
C LYS A 6 4.97 19.79 -14.09
N ASN A 7 4.41 19.02 -15.01
CA ASN A 7 3.57 17.87 -14.68
C ASN A 7 4.39 16.82 -13.89
N THR A 8 3.83 16.31 -12.81
CA THR A 8 4.43 15.21 -12.03
C THR A 8 4.41 13.90 -12.80
N LEU A 9 3.38 13.70 -13.63
CA LEU A 9 3.23 12.57 -14.54
C LEU A 9 3.04 13.13 -15.95
N ASP A 10 3.73 12.52 -16.92
CA ASP A 10 3.72 12.95 -18.32
C ASP A 10 3.57 11.73 -19.23
N ASP A 11 2.44 11.66 -19.95
CA ASP A 11 2.09 10.59 -20.89
C ASP A 11 2.21 9.18 -20.30
N VAL A 12 1.56 8.96 -19.15
CA VAL A 12 1.51 7.65 -18.47
C VAL A 12 0.27 6.89 -18.92
N SER A 13 0.48 5.78 -19.63
CA SER A 13 -0.58 4.89 -20.08
C SER A 13 -0.28 3.44 -19.72
N PHE A 14 -1.22 2.76 -19.04
CA PHE A 14 -1.14 1.33 -18.74
C PHE A 14 -2.51 0.77 -18.43
N THR A 15 -2.62 -0.55 -18.42
CA THR A 15 -3.84 -1.26 -18.02
C THR A 15 -3.53 -2.14 -16.82
N LEU A 16 -4.39 -2.17 -15.82
CA LEU A 16 -4.37 -3.12 -14.71
C LEU A 16 -5.49 -4.14 -14.92
N CYS A 17 -5.11 -5.39 -15.15
CA CYS A 17 -6.07 -6.46 -15.43
C CYS A 17 -6.69 -7.03 -14.15
N ALA A 18 -7.92 -7.53 -14.24
CA ALA A 18 -8.58 -8.20 -13.12
C ALA A 18 -7.74 -9.41 -12.64
N GLY A 19 -7.53 -9.51 -11.33
CA GLY A 19 -6.69 -10.55 -10.71
C GLY A 19 -5.18 -10.32 -10.88
N GLU A 20 -4.75 -9.24 -11.52
CA GLU A 20 -3.34 -8.92 -11.68
C GLU A 20 -2.75 -8.30 -10.40
N ARG A 21 -1.54 -8.72 -10.05
CA ARG A 21 -0.68 -8.04 -9.09
C ARG A 21 0.35 -7.23 -9.86
N LEU A 22 0.15 -5.93 -9.94
CA LEU A 22 1.01 -4.99 -10.64
C LEU A 22 1.90 -4.26 -9.62
N ALA A 23 3.20 -4.20 -9.88
CA ALA A 23 4.10 -3.36 -9.11
C ALA A 23 4.38 -2.05 -9.85
N LEU A 24 4.36 -0.94 -9.13
CA LEU A 24 4.85 0.35 -9.58
C LEU A 24 6.10 0.70 -8.80
N VAL A 25 7.23 0.72 -9.48
CA VAL A 25 8.53 1.01 -8.88
C VAL A 25 9.18 2.24 -9.48
N GLY A 26 10.15 2.80 -8.79
CA GLY A 26 10.87 3.98 -9.25
C GLY A 26 11.49 4.74 -8.07
N MET A 27 12.37 5.67 -8.38
CA MET A 27 13.03 6.49 -7.37
C MET A 27 12.04 7.42 -6.63
N ASN A 28 12.48 7.97 -5.51
CA ASN A 28 11.70 8.98 -4.79
C ASN A 28 11.46 10.19 -5.69
N GLY A 29 10.24 10.73 -5.65
CA GLY A 29 9.84 11.85 -6.51
C GLY A 29 9.43 11.47 -7.95
N ALA A 30 9.52 10.19 -8.35
CA ALA A 30 9.15 9.77 -9.71
C ALA A 30 7.65 9.92 -10.06
N GLY A 31 6.77 10.18 -9.07
CA GLY A 31 5.33 10.37 -9.28
C GLY A 31 4.46 9.19 -8.85
N LYS A 32 5.02 8.15 -8.19
CA LYS A 32 4.29 6.93 -7.79
C LYS A 32 3.05 7.22 -6.95
N THR A 33 3.19 7.95 -5.85
CA THR A 33 2.06 8.34 -4.97
C THR A 33 1.05 9.23 -5.68
N THR A 34 1.50 10.08 -6.62
CA THR A 34 0.61 10.90 -7.45
C THR A 34 -0.26 10.02 -8.35
N LEU A 35 0.32 8.98 -8.98
CA LEU A 35 -0.42 8.02 -9.79
C LEU A 35 -1.48 7.29 -8.96
N VAL A 36 -1.13 6.85 -7.74
CA VAL A 36 -2.09 6.23 -6.81
C VAL A 36 -3.23 7.17 -6.46
N LYS A 37 -2.94 8.42 -6.13
CA LYS A 37 -3.98 9.42 -5.80
C LYS A 37 -4.91 9.68 -6.97
N LEU A 38 -4.41 9.67 -8.20
CA LEU A 38 -5.22 9.76 -9.42
C LEU A 38 -6.10 8.52 -9.58
N LEU A 39 -5.53 7.30 -9.46
CA LEU A 39 -6.26 6.04 -9.56
C LEU A 39 -7.33 5.90 -8.47
N CYS A 40 -7.07 6.36 -7.25
CA CYS A 40 -8.06 6.34 -6.17
C CYS A 40 -9.08 7.49 -6.26
N GLY A 41 -9.02 8.35 -7.28
CA GLY A 41 -9.96 9.46 -7.49
C GLY A 41 -9.80 10.62 -6.50
N LEU A 42 -8.65 10.69 -5.81
CA LEU A 42 -8.33 11.81 -4.89
C LEU A 42 -7.88 13.05 -5.68
N TYR A 43 -7.30 12.84 -6.87
CA TYR A 43 -6.95 13.87 -7.83
C TYR A 43 -7.60 13.60 -9.18
N ARG A 44 -7.68 14.64 -10.00
CA ARG A 44 -8.13 14.52 -11.40
C ARG A 44 -6.93 14.72 -12.32
N PRO A 45 -6.82 13.92 -13.41
CA PRO A 45 -5.78 14.16 -14.41
C PRO A 45 -6.04 15.51 -15.11
N THR A 46 -4.99 16.24 -15.43
CA THR A 46 -5.05 17.49 -16.21
C THR A 46 -5.32 17.22 -17.68
N SER A 47 -4.90 16.05 -18.18
CA SER A 47 -5.19 15.55 -19.53
C SER A 47 -5.26 14.03 -19.51
N GLY A 48 -5.81 13.43 -20.54
CA GLY A 48 -6.08 12.00 -20.58
C GLY A 48 -7.27 11.60 -19.71
N GLU A 49 -7.47 10.30 -19.51
CA GLU A 49 -8.59 9.77 -18.75
C GLU A 49 -8.25 8.46 -18.05
N ILE A 50 -8.97 8.17 -16.98
CA ILE A 50 -8.94 6.88 -16.28
C ILE A 50 -10.25 6.17 -16.61
N ARG A 51 -10.18 4.87 -16.91
CA ARG A 51 -11.32 4.03 -17.21
C ARG A 51 -11.37 2.80 -16.32
N ILE A 52 -12.56 2.37 -15.93
CA ILE A 52 -12.84 1.08 -15.31
C ILE A 52 -13.73 0.29 -16.26
N ASP A 53 -13.26 -0.87 -16.69
CA ASP A 53 -13.95 -1.73 -17.67
C ASP A 53 -14.43 -0.94 -18.91
N GLY A 54 -13.57 -0.04 -19.40
CA GLY A 54 -13.85 0.80 -20.57
C GLY A 54 -14.70 2.04 -20.27
N VAL A 55 -15.29 2.17 -19.08
CA VAL A 55 -16.12 3.32 -18.69
C VAL A 55 -15.25 4.41 -18.04
N PRO A 56 -15.28 5.66 -18.55
CA PRO A 56 -14.55 6.77 -17.94
C PRO A 56 -14.98 7.02 -16.48
N VAL A 57 -14.00 7.27 -15.59
CA VAL A 57 -14.29 7.43 -14.14
C VAL A 57 -15.17 8.61 -13.80
N ASN A 58 -15.25 9.64 -14.65
CA ASN A 58 -16.14 10.78 -14.48
C ASN A 58 -17.63 10.43 -14.66
N GLN A 59 -17.97 9.24 -15.16
CA GLN A 59 -19.33 8.72 -15.27
C GLN A 59 -19.78 7.94 -14.03
N PHE A 60 -18.87 7.62 -13.11
CA PHE A 60 -19.22 6.97 -11.86
C PHE A 60 -19.69 7.99 -10.82
N LEU A 61 -20.66 7.58 -9.99
CA LEU A 61 -20.88 8.28 -8.74
C LEU A 61 -19.65 8.14 -7.85
N ARG A 62 -19.23 9.22 -7.20
CA ARG A 62 -18.01 9.23 -6.40
C ARG A 62 -17.98 8.14 -5.32
N GLN A 63 -19.13 7.87 -4.70
CA GLN A 63 -19.26 6.84 -3.68
C GLN A 63 -19.01 5.43 -4.25
N ASP A 64 -19.55 5.13 -5.43
CA ASP A 64 -19.40 3.83 -6.07
C ASP A 64 -17.95 3.63 -6.53
N TYR A 65 -17.32 4.68 -7.07
CA TYR A 65 -15.92 4.64 -7.44
C TYR A 65 -15.02 4.35 -6.22
N TYR A 66 -15.24 5.00 -5.08
CA TYR A 66 -14.45 4.76 -3.87
C TYR A 66 -14.62 3.35 -3.28
N ARG A 67 -15.74 2.68 -3.55
CA ARG A 67 -15.96 1.29 -3.14
C ARG A 67 -15.05 0.30 -3.88
N LEU A 68 -14.51 0.69 -5.05
CA LEU A 68 -13.64 -0.18 -5.85
C LEU A 68 -12.24 -0.36 -5.27
N PHE A 69 -11.80 0.51 -4.37
CA PHE A 69 -10.42 0.54 -3.88
C PHE A 69 -10.34 0.35 -2.37
N SER A 70 -9.39 -0.46 -1.93
CA SER A 70 -8.91 -0.54 -0.54
C SER A 70 -7.47 -0.03 -0.48
N PRO A 71 -7.23 1.29 -0.33
CA PRO A 71 -5.89 1.83 -0.26
C PRO A 71 -5.29 1.69 1.15
N VAL A 72 -4.01 1.35 1.20
CA VAL A 72 -3.11 1.51 2.34
C VAL A 72 -2.04 2.49 1.93
N PHE A 73 -2.11 3.72 2.43
CA PHE A 73 -1.17 4.78 2.11
C PHE A 73 0.04 4.74 3.05
N GLN A 74 1.15 5.32 2.59
CA GLN A 74 2.40 5.46 3.34
C GLN A 74 2.20 6.30 4.62
N ASP A 75 1.52 7.44 4.50
CA ASP A 75 1.23 8.32 5.63
C ASP A 75 0.00 7.82 6.39
N ILE A 76 0.27 7.11 7.48
CA ILE A 76 -0.77 6.58 8.35
C ILE A 76 -1.14 7.62 9.38
N GLN A 77 -2.32 8.21 9.23
CA GLN A 77 -2.95 9.01 10.28
C GLN A 77 -3.99 8.15 10.99
N THR A 78 -3.68 7.75 12.22
CA THR A 78 -4.67 7.09 13.08
C THR A 78 -5.56 8.15 13.69
N ALA A 79 -6.86 8.08 13.41
CA ALA A 79 -7.84 8.91 14.08
C ALA A 79 -8.05 8.40 15.52
N PHE A 80 -8.56 9.25 16.39
CA PHE A 80 -8.82 8.99 17.81
C PHE A 80 -10.06 8.13 18.10
N PHE A 81 -10.37 7.21 17.18
CA PHE A 81 -11.45 6.22 17.29
C PHE A 81 -10.99 4.97 18.00
N SER A 82 -11.91 4.04 18.28
CA SER A 82 -11.54 2.71 18.75
C SER A 82 -10.91 1.87 17.64
N LEU A 83 -10.26 0.78 18.02
CA LEU A 83 -9.73 -0.18 17.04
C LEU A 83 -10.84 -0.68 16.12
N ALA A 84 -12.00 -1.05 16.69
CA ALA A 84 -13.16 -1.52 15.91
C ALA A 84 -13.64 -0.49 14.90
N GLU A 85 -13.87 0.74 15.35
CA GLU A 85 -14.34 1.85 14.50
C GLU A 85 -13.31 2.21 13.41
N THR A 86 -12.02 2.18 13.74
CA THR A 86 -10.95 2.46 12.79
C THR A 86 -10.88 1.41 11.68
N VAL A 87 -11.02 0.13 12.04
CA VAL A 87 -11.02 -0.98 11.07
C VAL A 87 -12.28 -0.93 10.20
N ALA A 88 -13.44 -0.77 10.81
CA ALA A 88 -14.72 -0.74 10.09
C ALA A 88 -14.89 0.52 9.21
N GLY A 89 -14.29 1.65 9.62
CA GLY A 89 -14.50 2.94 8.95
C GLY A 89 -15.91 3.50 9.14
N CYS A 90 -16.64 3.01 10.14
CA CYS A 90 -17.96 3.45 10.55
C CYS A 90 -18.09 3.41 12.08
N PHE A 91 -19.20 3.88 12.64
CA PHE A 91 -19.39 4.08 14.08
C PHE A 91 -20.61 3.37 14.63
N GLY A 92 -20.55 3.07 15.93
CA GLY A 92 -21.69 2.56 16.67
C GLY A 92 -22.18 1.20 16.20
N PRO A 93 -23.50 1.00 16.03
CA PRO A 93 -24.10 -0.31 15.74
C PRO A 93 -23.76 -0.85 14.33
N ASP A 94 -23.28 0.00 13.42
CA ASP A 94 -22.94 -0.38 12.06
C ASP A 94 -21.60 -1.13 11.99
N VAL A 95 -20.83 -1.17 13.09
CA VAL A 95 -19.56 -1.91 13.18
C VAL A 95 -19.84 -3.40 13.34
N ASP A 96 -19.52 -4.20 12.33
CA ASP A 96 -19.43 -5.66 12.48
C ASP A 96 -18.16 -6.01 13.27
N ARG A 97 -18.32 -6.16 14.59
CA ARG A 97 -17.21 -6.38 15.54
C ARG A 97 -16.49 -7.71 15.28
N GLY A 98 -17.25 -8.76 14.96
CA GLY A 98 -16.68 -10.09 14.69
C GLY A 98 -15.78 -10.06 13.48
N ARG A 99 -16.25 -9.44 12.40
CA ARG A 99 -15.45 -9.23 11.18
C ARG A 99 -14.24 -8.32 11.41
N ALA A 100 -14.40 -7.26 12.19
CA ALA A 100 -13.30 -6.35 12.50
C ALA A 100 -12.21 -7.05 13.32
N GLU A 101 -12.58 -7.89 14.29
CA GLU A 101 -11.65 -8.71 15.06
C GLU A 101 -10.92 -9.73 14.19
N ASP A 102 -11.63 -10.46 13.32
CA ASP A 102 -11.01 -11.39 12.36
C ASP A 102 -9.99 -10.66 11.49
N CYS A 103 -10.34 -9.50 10.95
CA CYS A 103 -9.44 -8.70 10.13
C CYS A 103 -8.19 -8.25 10.90
N LEU A 104 -8.32 -7.84 12.17
CA LEU A 104 -7.16 -7.49 13.02
C LEU A 104 -6.25 -8.69 13.26
N ARG A 105 -6.80 -9.86 13.58
CA ARG A 105 -6.04 -11.09 13.79
C ARG A 105 -5.30 -11.51 12.51
N ARG A 106 -5.96 -11.48 11.36
CA ARG A 106 -5.38 -11.77 10.04
C ARG A 106 -4.28 -10.77 9.66
N ALA A 107 -4.43 -9.51 10.03
CA ALA A 107 -3.40 -8.49 9.85
C ALA A 107 -2.20 -8.66 10.81
N GLY A 108 -2.28 -9.58 11.79
CA GLY A 108 -1.21 -9.86 12.77
C GLY A 108 -1.22 -8.94 13.97
N MET A 109 -2.40 -8.48 14.38
CA MET A 109 -2.61 -7.71 15.61
C MET A 109 -3.24 -8.54 16.74
N GLY A 110 -3.34 -9.87 16.60
CA GLY A 110 -4.01 -10.72 17.58
C GLY A 110 -3.41 -10.61 18.99
N GLU A 111 -2.10 -10.81 19.13
CA GLU A 111 -1.39 -10.69 20.41
C GLU A 111 -1.56 -9.31 21.04
N LYS A 112 -1.43 -8.26 20.22
CA LYS A 112 -1.67 -6.88 20.69
C LYS A 112 -3.09 -6.73 21.21
N LEU A 113 -4.09 -7.17 20.44
CA LEU A 113 -5.50 -7.08 20.81
C LEU A 113 -5.78 -7.81 22.13
N ASP A 114 -5.24 -9.02 22.31
CA ASP A 114 -5.41 -9.84 23.51
C ASP A 114 -4.74 -9.21 24.74
N SER A 115 -3.71 -8.38 24.56
CA SER A 115 -3.03 -7.64 25.62
C SER A 115 -3.76 -6.39 26.09
N LEU A 116 -4.75 -5.91 25.36
CA LEU A 116 -5.45 -4.65 25.64
C LEU A 116 -6.62 -4.86 26.58
N PRO A 117 -6.71 -4.17 27.74
CA PRO A 117 -7.80 -4.32 28.70
C PRO A 117 -9.20 -4.05 28.13
N GLN A 118 -9.29 -3.13 27.15
CA GLN A 118 -10.55 -2.77 26.51
C GLN A 118 -10.73 -3.48 25.14
N GLY A 119 -9.76 -4.35 24.74
CA GLY A 119 -9.82 -5.07 23.47
C GLY A 119 -10.12 -4.16 22.28
N MET A 120 -11.15 -4.48 21.52
CA MET A 120 -11.61 -3.75 20.34
C MET A 120 -12.10 -2.31 20.64
N ASP A 121 -12.47 -1.99 21.87
CA ASP A 121 -12.95 -0.67 22.29
C ASP A 121 -11.81 0.26 22.70
N THR A 122 -10.57 -0.25 22.72
CA THR A 122 -9.38 0.57 23.01
C THR A 122 -9.30 1.73 22.02
N LYS A 123 -9.34 2.95 22.56
CA LYS A 123 -9.23 4.19 21.77
C LYS A 123 -7.79 4.43 21.36
N LEU A 124 -7.61 5.02 20.20
CA LEU A 124 -6.34 5.50 19.72
C LEU A 124 -6.12 6.94 20.19
N ASP A 125 -4.85 7.36 20.23
CA ASP A 125 -4.39 8.68 20.64
C ASP A 125 -4.64 9.05 22.13
N PRO A 126 -3.62 8.85 22.99
CA PRO A 126 -3.70 9.21 24.41
C PRO A 126 -3.80 10.73 24.67
N GLN A 127 -3.58 11.59 23.66
CA GLN A 127 -3.77 13.04 23.80
C GLN A 127 -5.26 13.40 23.83
N VAL A 128 -6.09 12.63 23.15
CA VAL A 128 -7.55 12.83 23.10
C VAL A 128 -8.26 11.97 24.15
N HIS A 129 -7.79 10.74 24.35
CA HIS A 129 -8.35 9.79 25.30
C HIS A 129 -7.30 9.41 26.34
N PRO A 130 -7.47 9.74 27.64
CA PRO A 130 -6.47 9.45 28.68
C PRO A 130 -6.09 7.97 28.81
N GLN A 131 -7.00 7.06 28.45
CA GLN A 131 -6.76 5.61 28.42
C GLN A 131 -6.44 5.10 27.00
N GLY A 132 -6.27 6.00 26.03
CA GLY A 132 -5.92 5.68 24.65
C GLY A 132 -4.49 5.17 24.53
N ILE A 133 -4.23 4.42 23.47
CA ILE A 133 -2.90 3.90 23.17
C ILE A 133 -2.30 4.60 21.96
N ARG A 134 -0.97 4.64 21.93
CA ARG A 134 -0.22 4.98 20.72
C ARG A 134 0.31 3.68 20.11
N LEU A 135 0.02 3.48 18.84
CA LEU A 135 0.56 2.36 18.09
C LEU A 135 1.98 2.67 17.61
N SER A 136 2.85 1.66 17.58
CA SER A 136 4.10 1.72 16.83
C SER A 136 3.83 1.82 15.33
N GLY A 137 4.83 2.21 14.53
CA GLY A 137 4.69 2.28 13.08
C GLY A 137 4.21 0.97 12.47
N GLY A 138 4.77 -0.16 12.92
CA GLY A 138 4.36 -1.49 12.44
C GLY A 138 2.93 -1.88 12.87
N GLU A 139 2.52 -1.55 14.10
CA GLU A 139 1.16 -1.78 14.58
C GLU A 139 0.14 -0.91 13.83
N ALA A 140 0.46 0.35 13.57
CA ALA A 140 -0.38 1.25 12.78
C ALA A 140 -0.57 0.72 11.35
N GLN A 141 0.48 0.16 10.78
CA GLN A 141 0.44 -0.46 9.45
C GLN A 141 -0.43 -1.71 9.41
N LYS A 142 -0.27 -2.59 10.41
CA LYS A 142 -1.14 -3.77 10.58
C LYS A 142 -2.60 -3.36 10.76
N LEU A 143 -2.88 -2.27 11.48
CA LEU A 143 -4.23 -1.71 11.62
C LEU A 143 -4.82 -1.26 10.26
N MET A 144 -4.02 -0.57 9.42
CA MET A 144 -4.47 -0.17 8.08
C MET A 144 -4.68 -1.38 7.16
N MET A 145 -3.87 -2.44 7.31
CA MET A 145 -4.13 -3.72 6.64
C MET A 145 -5.46 -4.33 7.06
N ALA A 146 -5.75 -4.36 8.36
CA ALA A 146 -7.03 -4.85 8.87
C ALA A 146 -8.21 -4.06 8.29
N ARG A 147 -8.08 -2.75 8.20
CA ARG A 147 -9.08 -1.87 7.55
C ARG A 147 -9.27 -2.20 6.07
N ALA A 148 -8.18 -2.44 5.33
CA ALA A 148 -8.25 -2.82 3.92
C ALA A 148 -8.91 -4.19 3.73
N LEU A 149 -8.63 -5.16 4.62
CA LEU A 149 -9.29 -6.46 4.67
C LEU A 149 -10.79 -6.33 4.97
N TYR A 150 -11.15 -5.48 5.94
CA TYR A 150 -12.55 -5.25 6.30
C TYR A 150 -13.34 -4.62 5.16
N LYS A 151 -12.78 -3.63 4.47
CA LYS A 151 -13.41 -3.02 3.30
C LYS A 151 -13.60 -3.99 2.16
N ASP A 152 -12.66 -4.91 1.95
CA ASP A 152 -12.70 -6.00 0.96
C ASP A 152 -13.03 -5.56 -0.47
N ALA A 153 -12.47 -4.43 -0.89
CA ALA A 153 -12.70 -3.89 -2.23
C ALA A 153 -12.03 -4.75 -3.32
N PRO A 154 -12.54 -4.68 -4.58
CA PRO A 154 -11.98 -5.42 -5.72
C PRO A 154 -10.51 -5.12 -6.01
N VAL A 155 -10.07 -3.87 -5.78
CA VAL A 155 -8.71 -3.42 -6.04
C VAL A 155 -8.03 -3.00 -4.75
N LEU A 156 -6.95 -3.70 -4.40
CA LEU A 156 -6.10 -3.36 -3.26
C LEU A 156 -4.93 -2.49 -3.73
N VAL A 157 -4.72 -1.35 -3.08
CA VAL A 157 -3.62 -0.43 -3.38
C VAL A 157 -2.73 -0.30 -2.16
N LEU A 158 -1.45 -0.62 -2.31
CA LEU A 158 -0.46 -0.63 -1.24
C LEU A 158 0.66 0.36 -1.59
N ASP A 159 0.68 1.51 -0.92
CA ASP A 159 1.66 2.58 -1.20
C ASP A 159 2.76 2.59 -0.13
N GLU A 160 3.93 2.05 -0.48
CA GLU A 160 5.15 1.97 0.34
C GLU A 160 4.88 1.50 1.80
N PRO A 161 4.21 0.36 1.97
CA PRO A 161 3.66 -0.01 3.27
C PRO A 161 4.71 -0.39 4.33
N THR A 162 6.00 -0.33 4.05
CA THR A 162 7.07 -0.81 4.94
C THR A 162 8.18 0.21 5.18
N SER A 163 8.00 1.46 4.80
CA SER A 163 9.04 2.50 4.82
C SER A 163 9.64 2.78 6.21
N ALA A 164 8.94 2.43 7.30
CA ALA A 164 9.33 2.69 8.68
C ALA A 164 9.68 1.42 9.50
N LEU A 165 9.86 0.26 8.83
CA LEU A 165 10.06 -1.02 9.49
C LEU A 165 11.49 -1.52 9.36
N ASP A 166 11.93 -2.30 10.38
CA ASP A 166 13.14 -3.10 10.29
C ASP A 166 12.97 -4.25 9.26
N PRO A 167 14.06 -4.84 8.75
CA PRO A 167 14.00 -5.85 7.68
C PRO A 167 13.19 -7.11 8.04
N ILE A 168 13.13 -7.50 9.31
CA ILE A 168 12.40 -8.70 9.75
C ILE A 168 10.90 -8.41 9.74
N ALA A 169 10.48 -7.32 10.39
CA ALA A 169 9.09 -6.88 10.41
C ALA A 169 8.58 -6.56 9.00
N GLU A 170 9.43 -6.02 8.14
CA GLU A 170 9.14 -5.79 6.74
C GLU A 170 8.81 -7.08 6.00
N ASN A 171 9.64 -8.10 6.12
CA ASN A 171 9.41 -9.39 5.46
C ASN A 171 8.09 -10.04 5.89
N GLU A 172 7.76 -9.98 7.19
CA GLU A 172 6.46 -10.45 7.68
C GLU A 172 5.27 -9.74 7.01
N ILE A 173 5.37 -8.41 6.88
CA ILE A 173 4.31 -7.62 6.24
C ILE A 173 4.20 -7.97 4.75
N TYR A 174 5.32 -8.16 4.04
CA TYR A 174 5.27 -8.59 2.63
C TYR A 174 4.63 -9.96 2.44
N LEU A 175 4.91 -10.92 3.32
CA LEU A 175 4.27 -12.22 3.29
C LEU A 175 2.75 -12.08 3.47
N ARG A 176 2.30 -11.25 4.42
CA ARG A 176 0.88 -10.97 4.63
C ARG A 176 0.24 -10.27 3.44
N TYR A 177 0.92 -9.29 2.83
CA TYR A 177 0.41 -8.65 1.61
C TYR A 177 0.28 -9.62 0.45
N ARG A 178 1.26 -10.49 0.26
CA ARG A 178 1.19 -11.56 -0.75
C ARG A 178 -0.05 -12.42 -0.54
N ASP A 179 -0.32 -12.81 0.70
CA ASP A 179 -1.48 -13.65 1.03
C ASP A 179 -2.80 -12.88 0.85
N MET A 180 -2.85 -11.61 1.26
CA MET A 180 -4.03 -10.75 1.08
C MET A 180 -4.36 -10.47 -0.40
N THR A 181 -3.37 -10.49 -1.28
CA THR A 181 -3.52 -10.19 -2.71
C THR A 181 -3.80 -11.42 -3.56
N GLN A 182 -3.83 -12.62 -2.98
CA GLN A 182 -4.17 -13.83 -3.73
C GLN A 182 -5.60 -13.74 -4.29
N GLY A 183 -5.71 -13.90 -5.62
CA GLY A 183 -6.99 -13.83 -6.34
C GLY A 183 -7.61 -12.44 -6.44
N LYS A 184 -6.93 -11.38 -5.97
CA LYS A 184 -7.38 -9.99 -6.07
C LYS A 184 -6.55 -9.19 -7.06
N THR A 185 -7.17 -8.15 -7.61
CA THR A 185 -6.44 -7.12 -8.35
C THR A 185 -5.68 -6.25 -7.35
N SER A 186 -4.41 -6.03 -7.58
CA SER A 186 -3.62 -5.19 -6.67
C SER A 186 -2.57 -4.35 -7.38
N LEU A 187 -2.39 -3.13 -6.88
CA LEU A 187 -1.31 -2.23 -7.23
C LEU A 187 -0.39 -2.07 -6.02
N PHE A 188 0.84 -2.50 -6.17
CA PHE A 188 1.85 -2.46 -5.14
C PHE A 188 2.92 -1.42 -5.48
N ILE A 189 3.09 -0.42 -4.65
CA ILE A 189 4.11 0.62 -4.83
C ILE A 189 5.25 0.37 -3.87
N SER A 190 6.47 0.32 -4.39
CA SER A 190 7.67 0.18 -3.57
C SER A 190 8.87 0.86 -4.21
N HIS A 191 9.74 1.39 -3.38
CA HIS A 191 11.10 1.76 -3.78
C HIS A 191 12.09 0.60 -3.55
N ARG A 192 11.64 -0.50 -2.90
CA ARG A 192 12.44 -1.71 -2.65
C ARG A 192 12.08 -2.79 -3.67
N LEU A 193 12.97 -3.02 -4.63
CA LEU A 193 12.68 -3.88 -5.77
C LEU A 193 12.57 -5.37 -5.41
N ALA A 194 13.25 -5.82 -4.35
CA ALA A 194 13.15 -7.21 -3.88
C ALA A 194 11.71 -7.61 -3.51
N SER A 195 10.95 -6.67 -2.97
CA SER A 195 9.56 -6.88 -2.54
C SER A 195 8.57 -7.01 -3.69
N THR A 196 8.94 -6.64 -4.92
CA THR A 196 8.04 -6.66 -6.08
C THR A 196 8.07 -7.97 -6.86
N ARG A 197 8.95 -8.90 -6.49
CA ARG A 197 9.12 -10.20 -7.20
C ARG A 197 7.87 -11.08 -7.20
N PHE A 198 6.96 -10.91 -6.25
CA PHE A 198 5.70 -11.66 -6.22
C PHE A 198 4.63 -11.08 -7.16
N CYS A 199 4.87 -9.92 -7.76
CA CYS A 199 3.96 -9.29 -8.71
C CYS A 199 4.07 -9.95 -10.09
N HIS A 200 2.95 -9.96 -10.82
CA HIS A 200 2.90 -10.54 -12.15
C HIS A 200 3.62 -9.65 -13.18
N ARG A 201 3.57 -8.34 -12.98
CA ARG A 201 4.17 -7.33 -13.86
C ARG A 201 4.65 -6.15 -13.04
N ILE A 202 5.68 -5.49 -13.55
CA ILE A 202 6.34 -4.35 -12.94
C ILE A 202 6.36 -3.21 -13.94
N LEU A 203 5.95 -2.02 -13.51
CA LEU A 203 6.13 -0.77 -14.24
C LEU A 203 7.22 0.03 -13.53
N PHE A 204 8.26 0.41 -14.27
CA PHE A 204 9.31 1.28 -13.75
C PHE A 204 9.02 2.73 -14.15
N LEU A 205 8.74 3.57 -13.15
CA LEU A 205 8.44 4.99 -13.32
C LEU A 205 9.69 5.81 -13.08
N GLN A 206 10.04 6.66 -14.04
CA GLN A 206 11.15 7.61 -13.94
C GLN A 206 10.73 8.95 -14.55
N ASP A 207 10.98 10.03 -13.84
CA ASP A 207 10.68 11.39 -14.29
C ASP A 207 9.26 11.56 -14.83
N GLY A 208 8.29 10.95 -14.14
CA GLY A 208 6.87 11.01 -14.49
C GLY A 208 6.45 10.12 -15.66
N LYS A 209 7.33 9.25 -16.18
CA LYS A 209 7.05 8.36 -17.33
C LYS A 209 7.30 6.90 -17.00
N ILE A 210 6.55 5.99 -17.61
CA ILE A 210 6.87 4.56 -17.59
C ILE A 210 7.97 4.32 -18.61
N VAL A 211 9.19 3.97 -18.11
CA VAL A 211 10.37 3.76 -18.96
C VAL A 211 10.66 2.28 -19.21
N GLU A 212 10.22 1.41 -18.31
CA GLU A 212 10.33 -0.04 -18.45
C GLU A 212 9.08 -0.74 -17.92
N GLU A 213 8.71 -1.83 -18.58
CA GLU A 213 7.60 -2.69 -18.22
C GLU A 213 7.95 -4.14 -18.51
N GLY A 214 7.55 -5.06 -17.62
CA GLY A 214 7.76 -6.50 -17.78
C GLY A 214 7.70 -7.25 -16.46
N THR A 215 7.95 -8.56 -16.51
CA THR A 215 8.18 -9.37 -15.31
C THR A 215 9.57 -9.08 -14.73
N HIS A 216 9.80 -9.45 -13.48
CA HIS A 216 11.15 -9.36 -12.87
C HIS A 216 12.23 -9.97 -13.77
N SER A 217 12.01 -11.20 -14.25
CA SER A 217 13.00 -11.90 -15.08
C SER A 217 13.27 -11.17 -16.40
N GLN A 218 12.24 -10.69 -17.09
CA GLN A 218 12.39 -9.94 -18.33
C GLN A 218 13.15 -8.62 -18.13
N LEU A 219 12.87 -7.91 -17.04
CA LEU A 219 13.54 -6.65 -16.73
C LEU A 219 15.01 -6.86 -16.33
N MET A 220 15.32 -7.95 -15.62
CA MET A 220 16.69 -8.32 -15.30
C MET A 220 17.48 -8.69 -16.56
N GLU A 221 16.90 -9.51 -17.46
CA GLU A 221 17.52 -9.91 -18.74
C GLU A 221 17.78 -8.70 -19.65
N LYS A 222 16.87 -7.72 -19.66
CA LYS A 222 17.02 -6.49 -20.42
C LYS A 222 18.22 -5.63 -19.97
N GLY A 223 18.68 -5.79 -18.72
CA GLY A 223 19.83 -5.03 -18.18
C GLY A 223 19.62 -3.53 -18.11
N GLY A 224 18.37 -3.07 -18.05
CA GLY A 224 18.00 -1.65 -18.07
C GLY A 224 18.15 -0.96 -16.71
N VAL A 225 17.36 0.08 -16.49
CA VAL A 225 17.38 0.88 -15.25
C VAL A 225 16.92 0.04 -14.06
N TYR A 226 15.87 -0.78 -14.26
CA TYR A 226 15.38 -1.69 -13.23
C TYR A 226 16.47 -2.66 -12.76
N ALA A 227 17.16 -3.34 -13.67
CA ALA A 227 18.18 -4.32 -13.33
C ALA A 227 19.33 -3.69 -12.56
N LYS A 228 19.84 -2.54 -13.03
CA LYS A 228 20.91 -1.79 -12.35
C LYS A 228 20.53 -1.41 -10.93
N LEU A 229 19.32 -0.87 -10.75
CA LEU A 229 18.84 -0.48 -9.43
C LEU A 229 18.65 -1.69 -8.52
N TYR A 230 18.15 -2.81 -9.07
CA TYR A 230 18.00 -4.06 -8.33
C TYR A 230 19.34 -4.60 -7.83
N GLU A 231 20.38 -4.60 -8.67
CA GLU A 231 21.74 -5.02 -8.30
C GLU A 231 22.32 -4.16 -7.18
N ILE A 232 22.20 -2.83 -7.31
CA ILE A 232 22.65 -1.89 -6.28
C ILE A 232 21.96 -2.20 -4.94
N GLN A 233 20.62 -2.32 -4.93
CA GLN A 233 19.88 -2.63 -3.70
C GLN A 233 20.26 -4.01 -3.13
N SER A 234 20.48 -5.01 -3.99
CA SER A 234 20.84 -6.36 -3.55
C SER A 234 22.25 -6.44 -2.94
N CYS A 235 23.19 -5.60 -3.38
CA CYS A 235 24.52 -5.50 -2.79
C CYS A 235 24.44 -4.95 -1.34
N TRP A 236 23.69 -3.86 -1.14
CA TRP A 236 23.51 -3.27 0.19
C TRP A 236 22.96 -4.27 1.21
N TYR A 237 21.95 -5.05 0.83
CA TYR A 237 21.38 -6.08 1.70
C TYR A 237 22.33 -7.25 2.01
N ARG A 238 23.35 -7.53 1.16
CA ARG A 238 24.35 -8.58 1.40
C ARG A 238 25.46 -8.11 2.33
N ASP A 239 25.85 -6.86 2.27
CA ASP A 239 26.94 -6.29 3.08
C ASP A 239 26.50 -6.03 4.52
N ASP A 240 25.25 -5.61 4.76
CA ASP A 240 24.67 -5.49 6.10
C ASP A 240 24.61 -6.84 6.85
N TYR A 241 24.40 -7.96 6.13
CA TYR A 241 24.41 -9.31 6.73
C TYR A 241 25.81 -9.78 7.13
N LYS A 242 26.86 -9.30 6.49
CA LYS A 242 28.24 -9.67 6.82
C LYS A 242 28.85 -8.80 7.92
N GLY A 243 28.31 -7.62 8.19
CA GLY A 243 28.76 -6.73 9.25
C GLY A 243 28.29 -7.10 10.67
N GLY A 244 27.36 -8.05 10.79
CA GLY A 244 26.81 -8.50 12.09
C GLY A 244 27.56 -9.68 12.75
N GLU A 245 28.55 -10.27 12.08
CA GLU A 245 29.34 -11.41 12.63
C GLU A 245 30.71 -11.03 13.23
N SER A 246 31.00 -9.74 13.34
CA SER A 246 32.27 -9.27 13.94
C SER A 246 32.03 -8.12 14.92
N ALA A 247 31.37 -8.42 16.04
CA ALA A 247 31.40 -7.60 17.25
C ALA A 247 31.15 -8.50 18.48
#